data_1a2e36e26ecd3283bd2df53e8ca1a410
#
_entry.id   1a2e36e26ecd3283bd2df53e8ca1a410
#
_cell.length_a   1.000
_cell.length_b   1.000
_cell.length_c   1.000
_cell.angle_alpha   90.00
_cell.angle_beta   90.00
_cell.angle_gamma   90.00
#
_symmetry.space_group_name_H-M   'P 1'
#
loop_
_entity.id
_entity.type
_entity.pdbx_description
1 polymer ?
#
loop_
_entity_poly.entity_id
_entity_poly.type
_entity_poly.pdbx_seq_one_letter_code
_entity_poly.pdbx_strand_id
1 'polypeptide(L)'
;LGLLPAEVTTDRFRECWANWTILYSGNNDNMQLAVKRFDRARYPAFAERDLFILGNTWGPADPLGNQFTEESFVMKEIPALARIGVDVMQIDDGWQKSQAGISARDFLPKYTNGWKEIKTEGDKYGVKLGLWVSIKNARVSDLKTNIDQLGFVTWKADFDHLANRKDFEDRTKSYREVMKHAWMKTQFTLCPEYDNLRYGWYYAKEYGSIYFRNNQEALPEHLTMVPYHVLRQHWLMSKYFNSNKLQVMLQNPKRTNRERSDAFQHSHSYCFAMGIPFIPCFFQSAQFLDEEGQKELKKLIAVYKKYREDMFSCYTFQVGDVPSNDSWTGFQMVNEKAGEGYLLLFREMHNTESQKRVVLKFLSNKTISITNLEDGEVSQQKVDAYGSASFFLKDPASYLFLKYSIKGNN
;
A
#
# COMPACT_ATOMS: atom_id res chain seq x y z
N LEU A 1 13.92 15.64 15.56
CA LEU A 1 12.81 16.36 14.96
C LEU A 1 12.62 17.70 15.62
N GLY A 2 13.45 18.55 15.59
CA GLY A 2 13.32 19.77 16.33
C GLY A 2 14.35 20.77 15.92
N LEU A 3 14.51 21.73 16.74
CA LEU A 3 15.58 22.66 16.65
C LEU A 3 16.88 21.97 17.08
N LEU A 4 17.95 22.21 16.35
CA LEU A 4 19.28 21.87 16.84
C LEU A 4 19.59 22.76 18.05
N PRO A 5 20.42 22.30 19.01
CA PRO A 5 20.79 23.13 20.14
C PRO A 5 21.37 24.51 19.75
N ALA A 6 22.12 24.57 18.65
CA ALA A 6 22.67 25.82 18.13
C ALA A 6 21.61 26.78 17.54
N GLU A 7 20.41 26.29 17.29
CA GLU A 7 19.28 27.11 16.77
C GLU A 7 18.44 27.72 17.89
N VAL A 8 18.66 27.28 19.15
CA VAL A 8 17.94 27.79 20.32
C VAL A 8 18.80 28.88 20.96
N THR A 9 18.37 30.13 20.83
CA THR A 9 19.05 31.30 21.35
C THR A 9 18.11 32.11 22.24
N THR A 10 18.63 32.96 23.09
CA THR A 10 17.86 33.80 24.04
C THR A 10 17.25 35.04 23.40
N ASP A 11 17.69 35.39 22.20
CA ASP A 11 17.37 36.64 21.51
C ASP A 11 16.16 36.57 20.56
N ARG A 12 15.68 35.38 20.28
CA ARG A 12 14.53 35.21 19.38
C ARG A 12 13.72 33.94 19.64
N PHE A 13 12.45 34.00 19.33
CA PHE A 13 11.59 32.83 19.29
C PHE A 13 11.94 31.94 18.10
N ARG A 14 11.80 30.65 18.31
CA ARG A 14 11.89 29.62 17.25
C ARG A 14 10.58 28.92 17.08
N GLU A 15 10.18 28.76 15.85
CA GLU A 15 9.02 27.98 15.50
C GLU A 15 9.34 26.49 15.56
N CYS A 16 8.57 25.74 16.35
CA CYS A 16 8.61 24.29 16.39
C CYS A 16 7.63 23.70 15.37
N TRP A 17 7.82 22.42 15.09
CA TRP A 17 6.84 21.67 14.32
C TRP A 17 5.49 21.66 15.04
N ALA A 18 4.40 21.58 14.25
CA ALA A 18 3.08 21.47 14.82
C ALA A 18 2.95 20.22 15.71
N ASN A 19 2.36 20.41 16.87
CA ASN A 19 2.01 19.33 17.78
C ASN A 19 0.50 19.17 17.81
N TRP A 20 0.07 17.93 17.94
CA TRP A 20 -1.35 17.59 18.00
C TRP A 20 -1.63 16.86 19.29
N THR A 21 -2.61 17.34 20.04
CA THR A 21 -3.14 16.65 21.21
C THR A 21 -4.54 16.13 20.86
N ILE A 22 -4.72 14.82 20.96
CA ILE A 22 -5.98 14.15 20.63
C ILE A 22 -6.57 13.61 21.92
N LEU A 23 -7.74 14.11 22.27
CA LEU A 23 -8.50 13.63 23.41
C LEU A 23 -9.42 12.48 22.96
N TYR A 24 -9.51 11.46 23.80
CA TYR A 24 -10.39 10.33 23.57
C TYR A 24 -10.98 9.82 24.89
N SER A 25 -12.04 9.02 24.81
CA SER A 25 -12.62 8.30 25.93
C SER A 25 -12.70 6.81 25.62
N GLY A 26 -12.61 5.96 26.63
CA GLY A 26 -12.65 4.52 26.47
C GLY A 26 -11.26 3.88 26.52
N ASN A 27 -11.09 2.77 25.82
CA ASN A 27 -9.88 1.96 25.83
C ASN A 27 -8.90 2.32 24.71
N ASN A 28 -7.86 1.51 24.54
CA ASN A 28 -6.82 1.70 23.53
C ASN A 28 -7.36 1.64 22.08
N ASP A 29 -8.42 0.87 21.82
CA ASP A 29 -9.04 0.82 20.48
C ASP A 29 -9.72 2.14 20.14
N ASN A 30 -10.36 2.78 21.15
CA ASN A 30 -10.94 4.13 21.01
C ASN A 30 -9.86 5.19 20.78
N MET A 31 -8.70 5.06 21.44
CA MET A 31 -7.55 5.93 21.18
C MET A 31 -7.07 5.81 19.73
N GLN A 32 -6.86 4.60 19.25
CA GLN A 32 -6.45 4.36 17.87
C GLN A 32 -7.47 4.92 16.87
N LEU A 33 -8.76 4.73 17.15
CA LEU A 33 -9.84 5.27 16.31
C LEU A 33 -9.81 6.80 16.26
N ALA A 34 -9.63 7.46 17.42
CA ALA A 34 -9.53 8.92 17.49
C ALA A 34 -8.34 9.45 16.67
N VAL A 35 -7.18 8.80 16.75
CA VAL A 35 -6.00 9.12 15.92
C VAL A 35 -6.30 8.97 14.44
N LYS A 36 -6.94 7.86 14.04
CA LYS A 36 -7.28 7.58 12.63
C LYS A 36 -8.31 8.56 12.06
N ARG A 37 -9.32 8.95 12.87
CA ARG A 37 -10.31 9.97 12.49
C ARG A 37 -9.65 11.32 12.27
N PHE A 38 -8.80 11.75 13.20
CA PHE A 38 -8.02 12.98 13.05
C PHE A 38 -7.14 12.94 11.80
N ASP A 39 -6.40 11.85 11.62
CA ASP A 39 -5.50 11.66 10.50
C ASP A 39 -6.24 11.71 9.14
N ARG A 40 -7.41 11.05 9.05
CA ARG A 40 -8.24 11.07 7.86
C ARG A 40 -8.84 12.44 7.56
N ALA A 41 -9.25 13.16 8.60
CA ALA A 41 -9.77 14.52 8.46
C ALA A 41 -8.66 15.50 8.01
N ARG A 42 -7.45 15.34 8.54
CA ARG A 42 -6.32 16.22 8.24
C ARG A 42 -5.65 15.90 6.90
N TYR A 43 -5.60 14.62 6.54
CA TYR A 43 -4.91 14.10 5.37
C TYR A 43 -5.85 13.19 4.55
N PRO A 44 -6.84 13.76 3.87
CA PRO A 44 -7.85 12.97 3.18
C PRO A 44 -7.26 12.12 2.06
N ALA A 45 -7.88 10.97 1.83
CA ALA A 45 -7.69 10.14 0.65
C ALA A 45 -9.01 10.05 -0.11
N PHE A 46 -8.93 9.98 -1.42
CA PHE A 46 -10.08 9.98 -2.32
C PHE A 46 -10.09 8.70 -3.14
N ALA A 47 -11.19 7.96 -3.11
CA ALA A 47 -11.27 6.68 -3.81
C ALA A 47 -10.98 6.79 -5.31
N GLU A 48 -11.47 7.84 -5.96
CA GLU A 48 -11.31 8.07 -7.39
C GLU A 48 -9.83 8.25 -7.80
N ARG A 49 -9.00 8.77 -6.87
CA ARG A 49 -7.58 9.04 -7.10
C ARG A 49 -6.67 7.98 -6.49
N ASP A 50 -7.02 7.50 -5.29
CA ASP A 50 -6.08 6.78 -4.41
C ASP A 50 -6.37 5.28 -4.31
N LEU A 51 -7.55 4.82 -4.78
CA LEU A 51 -7.96 3.42 -4.71
C LEU A 51 -7.65 2.69 -6.02
N PHE A 52 -6.53 2.01 -6.05
CA PHE A 52 -6.11 1.19 -7.19
C PHE A 52 -5.21 0.04 -6.76
N ILE A 53 -5.10 -0.96 -7.61
CA ILE A 53 -4.06 -1.99 -7.54
C ILE A 53 -2.94 -1.55 -8.48
N LEU A 54 -1.73 -1.43 -7.95
CA LEU A 54 -0.56 -0.96 -8.68
C LEU A 54 0.33 -2.14 -9.11
N GLY A 55 0.81 -2.12 -10.34
CA GLY A 55 1.96 -2.90 -10.80
C GLY A 55 3.17 -1.96 -11.00
N ASN A 56 4.36 -2.38 -10.58
CA ASN A 56 5.58 -1.58 -10.69
C ASN A 56 6.69 -2.38 -11.36
N THR A 57 7.40 -1.76 -12.29
CA THR A 57 8.39 -2.44 -13.13
C THR A 57 9.75 -2.66 -12.47
N TRP A 58 9.99 -2.11 -11.28
CA TRP A 58 11.26 -2.30 -10.58
C TRP A 58 11.38 -3.67 -9.92
N GLY A 59 10.32 -4.14 -9.30
CA GLY A 59 10.35 -5.32 -8.43
C GLY A 59 10.64 -6.66 -9.10
N PRO A 60 10.29 -6.91 -10.38
CA PRO A 60 10.66 -8.14 -11.06
C PRO A 60 12.15 -8.20 -11.41
N ALA A 61 12.86 -7.10 -11.26
CA ALA A 61 14.24 -6.99 -11.66
C ALA A 61 15.13 -7.99 -10.92
N ASP A 62 15.88 -8.74 -11.69
CA ASP A 62 17.19 -9.14 -11.28
C ASP A 62 18.14 -7.91 -11.27
N PRO A 63 19.44 -8.04 -11.00
CA PRO A 63 20.39 -6.94 -10.87
C PRO A 63 20.39 -5.86 -11.97
N LEU A 64 19.68 -6.09 -13.05
CA LEU A 64 19.63 -5.20 -14.22
C LEU A 64 18.27 -4.47 -14.35
N GLY A 65 17.65 -4.07 -13.25
CA GLY A 65 16.30 -3.49 -13.15
C GLY A 65 15.82 -2.63 -14.32
N ASN A 66 16.70 -1.89 -14.96
CA ASN A 66 16.36 -0.99 -16.06
C ASN A 66 15.82 -1.69 -17.32
N GLN A 67 16.05 -2.99 -17.52
CA GLN A 67 15.52 -3.72 -18.67
C GLN A 67 13.99 -3.81 -18.67
N PHE A 68 13.37 -3.75 -17.50
CA PHE A 68 11.90 -3.83 -17.35
C PHE A 68 11.21 -2.50 -17.61
N THR A 69 11.94 -1.46 -17.93
CA THR A 69 11.42 -0.19 -18.41
C THR A 69 11.51 -0.02 -19.93
N GLU A 70 11.97 -1.06 -20.64
CA GLU A 70 11.96 -1.08 -22.11
C GLU A 70 10.52 -1.02 -22.66
N GLU A 71 10.29 -0.25 -23.72
CA GLU A 71 8.97 -0.15 -24.36
C GLU A 71 8.40 -1.53 -24.72
N SER A 72 9.24 -2.41 -25.26
CA SER A 72 8.84 -3.77 -25.64
C SER A 72 8.41 -4.64 -24.45
N PHE A 73 9.01 -4.42 -23.27
CA PHE A 73 8.60 -5.10 -22.05
C PHE A 73 7.27 -4.52 -21.54
N VAL A 74 7.17 -3.18 -21.48
CA VAL A 74 5.99 -2.46 -21.01
C VAL A 74 4.74 -2.81 -21.84
N MET A 75 4.90 -2.89 -23.17
CA MET A 75 3.81 -3.29 -24.09
C MET A 75 3.28 -4.70 -23.83
N LYS A 76 4.09 -5.61 -23.31
CA LYS A 76 3.67 -6.98 -22.93
C LYS A 76 3.11 -7.02 -21.49
N GLU A 77 3.63 -6.17 -20.62
CA GLU A 77 3.21 -6.13 -19.22
C GLU A 77 1.79 -5.57 -19.05
N ILE A 78 1.41 -4.57 -19.83
CA ILE A 78 0.07 -3.97 -19.77
C ILE A 78 -1.05 -5.02 -19.91
N PRO A 79 -1.10 -5.84 -20.99
CA PRO A 79 -2.14 -6.86 -21.11
C PRO A 79 -2.01 -7.99 -20.07
N ALA A 80 -0.80 -8.27 -19.58
CA ALA A 80 -0.60 -9.25 -18.51
C ALA A 80 -1.19 -8.78 -17.18
N LEU A 81 -0.97 -7.52 -16.81
CA LEU A 81 -1.57 -6.88 -15.64
C LEU A 81 -3.10 -6.79 -15.75
N ALA A 82 -3.61 -6.42 -16.92
CA ALA A 82 -5.05 -6.38 -17.17
C ALA A 82 -5.72 -7.74 -16.97
N ARG A 83 -5.07 -8.82 -17.41
CA ARG A 83 -5.58 -10.20 -17.33
C ARG A 83 -5.86 -10.62 -15.88
N ILE A 84 -5.06 -10.18 -14.94
CA ILE A 84 -5.25 -10.46 -13.50
C ILE A 84 -6.05 -9.37 -12.79
N GLY A 85 -6.33 -8.25 -13.44
CA GLY A 85 -7.18 -7.18 -12.91
C GLY A 85 -6.44 -6.04 -12.21
N VAL A 86 -5.16 -5.83 -12.47
CA VAL A 86 -4.40 -4.66 -11.96
C VAL A 86 -4.86 -3.40 -12.68
N ASP A 87 -4.98 -2.28 -11.94
CA ASP A 87 -5.57 -1.03 -12.44
C ASP A 87 -4.53 -0.08 -13.04
N VAL A 88 -3.33 -0.06 -12.50
CA VAL A 88 -2.29 0.91 -12.85
C VAL A 88 -0.95 0.21 -13.05
N MET A 89 -0.24 0.56 -14.11
CA MET A 89 1.15 0.18 -14.31
C MET A 89 2.06 1.38 -14.11
N GLN A 90 2.98 1.29 -13.18
CA GLN A 90 3.98 2.32 -12.90
C GLN A 90 5.33 1.91 -13.48
N ILE A 91 5.82 2.70 -14.41
CA ILE A 91 7.16 2.53 -15.00
C ILE A 91 8.17 3.18 -14.06
N ASP A 92 9.05 2.36 -13.49
CA ASP A 92 10.02 2.78 -12.49
C ASP A 92 11.29 3.41 -13.11
N ASP A 93 12.32 3.64 -12.32
CA ASP A 93 13.59 4.22 -12.75
C ASP A 93 14.17 3.49 -13.98
N GLY A 94 14.72 4.24 -14.92
CA GLY A 94 15.33 3.73 -16.15
C GLY A 94 14.61 4.11 -17.46
N TRP A 95 13.47 4.79 -17.40
CA TRP A 95 12.79 5.32 -18.58
C TRP A 95 13.40 6.64 -19.08
N GLN A 96 14.02 7.41 -18.20
CA GLN A 96 14.56 8.75 -18.43
C GLN A 96 16.04 8.70 -18.88
N LYS A 97 16.48 9.77 -19.56
CA LYS A 97 17.90 9.91 -19.99
C LYS A 97 18.86 10.10 -18.82
N SER A 98 18.43 10.83 -17.79
CA SER A 98 19.21 10.99 -16.56
C SER A 98 18.29 11.33 -15.40
N GLN A 99 18.74 11.04 -14.18
CA GLN A 99 18.00 11.41 -12.98
C GLN A 99 17.93 12.92 -12.75
N ALA A 100 18.76 13.71 -13.42
CA ALA A 100 18.76 15.18 -13.38
C ALA A 100 17.76 15.82 -14.36
N GLY A 101 17.41 15.12 -15.43
CA GLY A 101 16.44 15.59 -16.42
C GLY A 101 15.11 14.88 -16.25
N ILE A 102 14.16 15.52 -15.59
CA ILE A 102 12.91 14.86 -15.18
C ILE A 102 11.72 15.40 -15.94
N SER A 103 11.93 15.90 -17.09
CA SER A 103 10.83 16.04 -18.03
C SER A 103 10.45 14.64 -18.51
N ALA A 104 9.17 14.26 -18.43
CA ALA A 104 8.68 13.04 -19.06
C ALA A 104 8.81 13.05 -20.60
N ARG A 105 9.49 14.05 -21.13
CA ARG A 105 9.95 14.14 -22.51
C ARG A 105 11.41 13.73 -22.68
N ASP A 106 12.16 13.56 -21.59
CA ASP A 106 13.58 13.18 -21.58
C ASP A 106 13.75 11.66 -21.46
N PHE A 107 12.95 10.90 -22.23
CA PHE A 107 13.05 9.46 -22.25
C PHE A 107 14.24 8.98 -23.10
N LEU A 108 14.66 7.75 -22.78
CA LEU A 108 15.72 7.08 -23.55
C LEU A 108 15.26 6.77 -24.99
N PRO A 109 16.21 6.58 -25.93
CA PRO A 109 15.89 6.18 -27.30
C PRO A 109 15.02 4.93 -27.45
N LYS A 110 14.90 4.11 -26.40
CA LYS A 110 14.03 2.94 -26.35
C LYS A 110 12.53 3.23 -26.44
N TYR A 111 12.13 4.50 -26.27
CA TYR A 111 10.76 4.99 -26.50
C TYR A 111 10.74 5.84 -27.77
N THR A 112 10.74 5.20 -28.93
CA THR A 112 10.91 5.87 -30.22
C THR A 112 9.81 6.85 -30.57
N ASN A 113 8.58 6.55 -30.16
CA ASN A 113 7.38 7.39 -30.39
C ASN A 113 6.91 8.10 -29.10
N GLY A 114 7.79 8.27 -28.12
CA GLY A 114 7.43 8.77 -26.79
C GLY A 114 6.42 7.86 -26.09
N TRP A 115 5.46 8.46 -25.43
CA TRP A 115 4.46 7.71 -24.63
C TRP A 115 3.23 7.23 -25.43
N LYS A 116 3.16 7.51 -26.74
CA LYS A 116 1.96 7.28 -27.53
C LYS A 116 1.56 5.81 -27.55
N GLU A 117 2.50 4.92 -27.85
CA GLU A 117 2.22 3.48 -28.05
C GLU A 117 1.75 2.85 -26.74
N ILE A 118 2.48 3.07 -25.65
CA ILE A 118 2.11 2.49 -24.35
C ILE A 118 0.81 3.07 -23.78
N LYS A 119 0.51 4.34 -24.05
CA LYS A 119 -0.80 4.93 -23.66
C LYS A 119 -1.94 4.32 -24.45
N THR A 120 -1.77 4.13 -25.76
CA THR A 120 -2.74 3.45 -26.60
C THR A 120 -3.00 2.03 -26.12
N GLU A 121 -1.94 1.31 -25.75
CA GLU A 121 -2.09 -0.05 -25.21
C GLU A 121 -2.74 -0.04 -23.82
N GLY A 122 -2.37 0.90 -22.96
CA GLY A 122 -3.03 1.12 -21.67
C GLY A 122 -4.53 1.36 -21.80
N ASP A 123 -4.92 2.26 -22.67
CA ASP A 123 -6.33 2.60 -22.93
C ASP A 123 -7.10 1.38 -23.47
N LYS A 124 -6.51 0.61 -24.39
CA LYS A 124 -7.08 -0.61 -24.95
C LYS A 124 -7.42 -1.67 -23.91
N TYR A 125 -6.56 -1.82 -22.88
CA TYR A 125 -6.74 -2.82 -21.83
C TYR A 125 -7.32 -2.25 -20.53
N GLY A 126 -7.58 -0.95 -20.46
CA GLY A 126 -8.08 -0.28 -19.26
C GLY A 126 -7.08 -0.19 -18.12
N VAL A 127 -5.78 -0.27 -18.42
CA VAL A 127 -4.69 -0.11 -17.46
C VAL A 127 -4.16 1.32 -17.54
N LYS A 128 -4.33 2.07 -16.46
CA LYS A 128 -3.78 3.41 -16.35
C LYS A 128 -2.27 3.37 -16.15
N LEU A 129 -1.59 4.47 -16.43
CA LEU A 129 -0.14 4.53 -16.36
C LEU A 129 0.35 5.48 -15.26
N GLY A 130 1.50 5.14 -14.68
CA GLY A 130 2.24 5.96 -13.74
C GLY A 130 3.74 5.98 -14.07
N LEU A 131 4.46 6.91 -13.48
CA LEU A 131 5.91 7.03 -13.66
C LEU A 131 6.64 7.17 -12.33
N TRP A 132 7.89 6.81 -12.33
CA TRP A 132 8.87 7.13 -11.32
C TRP A 132 9.51 8.50 -11.57
N VAL A 133 9.93 9.17 -10.52
CA VAL A 133 10.66 10.44 -10.59
C VAL A 133 11.65 10.58 -9.44
N SER A 134 12.87 11.03 -9.73
CA SER A 134 13.79 11.50 -8.70
C SER A 134 13.36 12.91 -8.25
N ILE A 135 12.69 12.98 -7.14
CA ILE A 135 12.05 14.22 -6.68
C ILE A 135 13.06 15.29 -6.28
N LYS A 136 14.25 14.90 -5.83
CA LYS A 136 15.34 15.81 -5.50
C LYS A 136 15.70 16.71 -6.68
N ASN A 137 15.61 16.17 -7.90
CA ASN A 137 16.02 16.84 -9.11
C ASN A 137 14.84 17.41 -9.91
N ALA A 138 13.59 17.10 -9.51
CA ALA A 138 12.40 17.54 -10.20
C ALA A 138 12.14 19.04 -10.04
N ARG A 139 11.89 19.73 -11.16
CA ARG A 139 11.38 21.09 -11.14
C ARG A 139 9.86 21.08 -11.06
N VAL A 140 9.30 21.95 -10.21
CA VAL A 140 7.84 22.10 -10.05
C VAL A 140 7.15 22.36 -11.40
N SER A 141 7.74 23.19 -12.25
CA SER A 141 7.22 23.49 -13.60
C SER A 141 7.10 22.24 -14.47
N ASP A 142 8.11 21.37 -14.43
CA ASP A 142 8.12 20.15 -15.23
C ASP A 142 7.07 19.16 -14.75
N LEU A 143 6.95 18.98 -13.43
CA LEU A 143 5.92 18.12 -12.86
C LEU A 143 4.51 18.60 -13.22
N LYS A 144 4.23 19.92 -13.14
CA LYS A 144 2.94 20.47 -13.54
C LYS A 144 2.66 20.22 -15.02
N THR A 145 3.65 20.48 -15.88
CA THR A 145 3.52 20.23 -17.32
C THR A 145 3.24 18.77 -17.62
N ASN A 146 3.93 17.86 -16.94
CA ASN A 146 3.74 16.42 -17.10
C ASN A 146 2.34 15.97 -16.64
N ILE A 147 1.85 16.49 -15.51
CA ILE A 147 0.50 16.21 -15.03
C ILE A 147 -0.54 16.64 -16.06
N ASP A 148 -0.40 17.84 -16.65
CA ASP A 148 -1.38 18.37 -17.59
C ASP A 148 -1.34 17.70 -18.97
N GLN A 149 -0.16 17.33 -19.45
CA GLN A 149 0.02 16.87 -20.83
C GLN A 149 0.07 15.35 -20.99
N LEU A 150 0.50 14.62 -19.96
CA LEU A 150 0.77 13.20 -20.09
C LEU A 150 -0.32 12.31 -19.48
N GLY A 151 -1.11 12.82 -18.52
CA GLY A 151 -2.23 12.10 -17.93
C GLY A 151 -1.80 10.85 -17.15
N PHE A 152 -0.59 10.82 -16.60
CA PHE A 152 -0.18 9.76 -15.67
C PHE A 152 -0.89 9.93 -14.34
N VAL A 153 -1.48 8.84 -13.84
CA VAL A 153 -2.34 8.87 -12.65
C VAL A 153 -1.60 8.70 -11.34
N THR A 154 -0.34 8.28 -11.38
CA THR A 154 0.52 8.18 -10.21
C THR A 154 1.97 8.48 -10.54
N TRP A 155 2.68 9.07 -9.56
CA TRP A 155 4.10 9.34 -9.61
C TRP A 155 4.78 8.76 -8.37
N LYS A 156 5.72 7.83 -8.55
CA LYS A 156 6.60 7.39 -7.48
C LYS A 156 7.71 8.43 -7.32
N ALA A 157 7.64 9.18 -6.23
CA ALA A 157 8.64 10.18 -5.88
C ALA A 157 9.71 9.54 -4.98
N ASP A 158 10.89 9.38 -5.51
CA ASP A 158 12.01 8.68 -4.90
C ASP A 158 13.23 9.61 -4.75
N PHE A 159 14.26 9.15 -4.02
CA PHE A 159 15.48 9.90 -3.75
C PHE A 159 15.26 11.26 -3.08
N ASP A 160 14.30 11.34 -2.18
CA ASP A 160 14.05 12.56 -1.42
C ASP A 160 14.89 12.58 -0.15
N HIS A 161 16.10 13.09 -0.30
CA HIS A 161 17.05 13.21 0.79
C HIS A 161 16.76 14.45 1.65
N LEU A 162 16.06 14.25 2.73
CA LEU A 162 15.74 15.30 3.72
C LEU A 162 16.79 15.35 4.83
N ALA A 163 17.92 15.94 4.54
CA ALA A 163 19.05 15.97 5.47
C ALA A 163 18.84 16.90 6.68
N ASN A 164 18.04 17.94 6.52
CA ASN A 164 17.84 18.98 7.53
C ASN A 164 16.46 19.65 7.40
N ARG A 165 16.18 20.57 8.33
CA ARG A 165 14.91 21.31 8.36
C ARG A 165 14.66 22.13 7.10
N LYS A 166 15.68 22.77 6.56
CA LYS A 166 15.54 23.59 5.36
C LYS A 166 15.13 22.74 4.16
N ASP A 167 15.73 21.57 3.97
CA ASP A 167 15.38 20.65 2.90
C ASP A 167 13.91 20.21 3.02
N PHE A 168 13.45 19.93 4.23
CA PHE A 168 12.06 19.59 4.49
C PHE A 168 11.11 20.76 4.13
N GLU A 169 11.42 21.98 4.56
CA GLU A 169 10.59 23.17 4.29
C GLU A 169 10.51 23.47 2.79
N ASP A 170 11.64 23.48 2.10
CA ASP A 170 11.72 23.70 0.65
C ASP A 170 10.96 22.62 -0.11
N ARG A 171 11.11 21.38 0.31
CA ARG A 171 10.43 20.24 -0.32
C ARG A 171 8.93 20.29 -0.07
N THR A 172 8.51 20.57 1.15
CA THR A 172 7.10 20.73 1.53
C THR A 172 6.43 21.82 0.69
N LYS A 173 7.11 22.96 0.50
CA LYS A 173 6.60 24.04 -0.36
C LYS A 173 6.41 23.58 -1.79
N SER A 174 7.39 22.90 -2.36
CA SER A 174 7.34 22.36 -3.72
C SER A 174 6.20 21.34 -3.89
N TYR A 175 6.05 20.41 -2.97
CA TYR A 175 4.97 19.43 -3.02
C TYR A 175 3.59 20.08 -2.89
N ARG A 176 3.41 21.02 -1.98
CA ARG A 176 2.13 21.74 -1.86
C ARG A 176 1.73 22.44 -3.15
N GLU A 177 2.70 23.03 -3.83
CA GLU A 177 2.47 23.69 -5.11
C GLU A 177 2.06 22.70 -6.20
N VAL A 178 2.76 21.56 -6.31
CA VAL A 178 2.44 20.50 -7.27
C VAL A 178 1.10 19.84 -6.93
N MET A 179 0.86 19.52 -5.66
CA MET A 179 -0.39 18.85 -5.25
C MET A 179 -1.63 19.73 -5.40
N LYS A 180 -1.52 21.04 -5.15
CA LYS A 180 -2.61 21.97 -5.46
C LYS A 180 -2.94 21.98 -6.96
N HIS A 181 -1.93 21.93 -7.80
CA HIS A 181 -2.09 21.83 -9.24
C HIS A 181 -2.65 20.49 -9.70
N ALA A 182 -2.13 19.42 -9.14
CA ALA A 182 -2.54 18.04 -9.45
C ALA A 182 -3.96 17.74 -8.98
N TRP A 183 -4.27 18.13 -7.74
CA TRP A 183 -5.50 17.83 -7.01
C TRP A 183 -6.01 16.39 -7.27
N MET A 184 -7.08 16.22 -8.03
CA MET A 184 -7.65 14.90 -8.33
C MET A 184 -7.04 14.18 -9.56
N LYS A 185 -6.11 14.83 -10.27
CA LYS A 185 -5.56 14.27 -11.52
C LYS A 185 -4.56 13.15 -11.31
N THR A 186 -3.76 13.22 -10.24
CA THR A 186 -2.70 12.25 -9.98
C THR A 186 -2.40 12.10 -8.50
N GLN A 187 -1.90 10.92 -8.12
CA GLN A 187 -1.42 10.62 -6.78
C GLN A 187 0.12 10.59 -6.76
N PHE A 188 0.70 11.07 -5.67
CA PHE A 188 2.11 10.85 -5.39
C PHE A 188 2.30 9.68 -4.41
N THR A 189 3.19 8.78 -4.77
CA THR A 189 3.71 7.74 -3.89
C THR A 189 5.09 8.15 -3.44
N LEU A 190 5.30 8.25 -2.15
CA LEU A 190 6.52 8.78 -1.54
C LEU A 190 7.29 7.67 -0.84
N CYS A 191 8.59 7.62 -1.10
CA CYS A 191 9.50 6.67 -0.49
C CYS A 191 10.26 7.35 0.67
N PRO A 192 9.78 7.27 1.93
CA PRO A 192 10.38 7.98 3.05
C PRO A 192 11.57 7.25 3.67
N GLU A 193 11.93 6.09 3.16
CA GLU A 193 12.82 5.16 3.86
C GLU A 193 14.32 5.39 3.66
N TYR A 194 14.69 6.14 2.65
CA TYR A 194 16.11 6.36 2.37
C TYR A 194 16.77 7.37 3.32
N ASP A 195 16.00 8.32 3.86
CA ASP A 195 16.60 9.41 4.61
C ASP A 195 15.68 9.92 5.71
N ASN A 196 16.17 9.88 6.92
CA ASN A 196 15.54 10.53 8.07
C ASN A 196 14.02 10.35 8.11
N LEU A 197 13.57 9.14 8.08
CA LEU A 197 12.18 8.66 8.08
C LEU A 197 11.19 9.49 8.90
N ARG A 198 11.67 10.19 9.91
CA ARG A 198 10.86 10.97 10.83
C ARG A 198 10.11 12.11 10.14
N TYR A 199 10.73 12.75 9.17
CA TYR A 199 10.08 13.79 8.36
C TYR A 199 9.24 13.17 7.25
N GLY A 200 9.78 12.15 6.59
CA GLY A 200 9.15 11.49 5.46
C GLY A 200 7.77 10.94 5.77
N TRP A 201 7.55 10.43 6.96
CA TRP A 201 6.26 9.89 7.35
C TRP A 201 5.14 10.93 7.38
N TYR A 202 5.37 12.10 7.97
CA TYR A 202 4.40 13.18 7.97
C TYR A 202 4.11 13.71 6.57
N TYR A 203 5.13 13.88 5.85
CA TYR A 203 5.16 14.43 4.54
C TYR A 203 4.46 13.51 3.51
N ALA A 204 4.73 12.21 3.55
CA ALA A 204 4.04 11.24 2.71
C ALA A 204 2.54 11.18 3.02
N LYS A 205 2.13 11.25 4.27
CA LYS A 205 0.71 11.33 4.64
C LYS A 205 0.00 12.55 4.05
N GLU A 206 0.65 13.71 4.08
CA GLU A 206 0.06 14.96 3.60
C GLU A 206 -0.09 14.94 2.08
N TYR A 207 0.89 14.40 1.36
CA TYR A 207 0.98 14.59 -0.08
C TYR A 207 0.64 13.37 -0.94
N GLY A 208 0.44 12.23 -0.35
CA GLY A 208 0.14 11.03 -1.13
C GLY A 208 0.00 9.78 -0.30
N SER A 209 0.50 8.68 -0.83
CA SER A 209 0.66 7.41 -0.13
C SER A 209 2.12 7.15 0.22
N ILE A 210 2.32 6.28 1.21
CA ILE A 210 3.63 5.85 1.65
C ILE A 210 3.99 4.57 0.91
N TYR A 211 5.05 4.63 0.13
CA TYR A 211 5.70 3.46 -0.42
C TYR A 211 6.65 2.89 0.63
N PHE A 212 6.47 1.64 1.01
CA PHE A 212 7.21 1.01 2.08
C PHE A 212 7.92 -0.26 1.60
N ARG A 213 9.23 -0.31 1.73
CA ARG A 213 10.11 -1.37 1.17
C ARG A 213 10.07 -2.70 1.93
N ASN A 214 9.05 -3.08 2.56
CA ASN A 214 8.76 -4.42 3.12
C ASN A 214 9.97 -5.35 3.31
N ASN A 215 11.07 -4.86 3.91
CA ASN A 215 12.31 -5.61 4.13
C ASN A 215 12.97 -6.16 2.83
N GLN A 216 12.75 -5.54 1.70
CA GLN A 216 13.60 -5.80 0.55
C GLN A 216 15.03 -5.44 0.88
N GLU A 217 15.91 -6.40 0.75
CA GLU A 217 17.33 -6.15 0.83
C GLU A 217 17.84 -5.55 -0.49
N ALA A 218 19.07 -5.05 -0.45
CA ALA A 218 19.75 -4.58 -1.63
C ALA A 218 19.94 -5.71 -2.67
N LEU A 219 20.21 -5.34 -3.92
CA LEU A 219 20.55 -6.27 -4.98
C LEU A 219 21.55 -7.36 -4.54
N PRO A 220 21.40 -8.61 -4.97
CA PRO A 220 20.43 -9.12 -5.96
C PRO A 220 19.07 -9.53 -5.36
N GLU A 221 18.78 -9.12 -4.18
CA GLU A 221 17.71 -9.61 -3.32
C GLU A 221 16.37 -8.89 -3.52
N HIS A 222 16.14 -8.27 -4.65
CA HIS A 222 14.87 -7.65 -5.01
C HIS A 222 13.67 -8.63 -4.96
N LEU A 223 13.96 -9.91 -5.06
CA LEU A 223 12.97 -10.97 -4.97
C LEU A 223 12.92 -11.61 -3.58
N THR A 224 13.23 -10.86 -2.54
CA THR A 224 13.22 -11.35 -1.16
C THR A 224 12.01 -10.80 -0.39
N MET A 225 10.83 -11.23 -0.74
CA MET A 225 9.64 -10.99 0.09
C MET A 225 9.53 -12.08 1.15
N VAL A 226 9.44 -11.70 2.42
CA VAL A 226 9.19 -12.61 3.53
C VAL A 226 7.78 -12.32 4.06
N PRO A 227 6.78 -13.19 3.85
CA PRO A 227 5.38 -12.90 4.10
C PRO A 227 5.07 -12.41 5.52
N TYR A 228 5.59 -13.07 6.57
CA TYR A 228 5.32 -12.62 7.92
C TYR A 228 5.98 -11.28 8.27
N HIS A 229 7.11 -10.91 7.66
CA HIS A 229 7.71 -9.59 7.80
C HIS A 229 6.80 -8.51 7.21
N VAL A 230 6.24 -8.77 6.02
CA VAL A 230 5.27 -7.88 5.36
C VAL A 230 4.05 -7.68 6.26
N LEU A 231 3.46 -8.78 6.75
CA LEU A 231 2.34 -8.72 7.68
C LEU A 231 2.69 -7.94 8.95
N ARG A 232 3.81 -8.28 9.61
CA ARG A 232 4.26 -7.64 10.86
C ARG A 232 4.42 -6.14 10.73
N GLN A 233 5.05 -5.71 9.66
CA GLN A 233 5.29 -4.31 9.39
C GLN A 233 3.99 -3.53 9.26
N HIS A 234 3.07 -4.01 8.45
CA HIS A 234 1.77 -3.37 8.23
C HIS A 234 0.84 -3.51 9.44
N TRP A 235 0.93 -4.61 10.17
CA TRP A 235 0.23 -4.81 11.42
C TRP A 235 0.65 -3.77 12.48
N LEU A 236 1.94 -3.52 12.63
CA LEU A 236 2.47 -2.48 13.53
C LEU A 236 2.10 -1.08 13.07
N MET A 237 2.20 -0.81 11.75
CA MET A 237 1.86 0.48 11.17
C MET A 237 0.38 0.82 11.29
N SER A 238 -0.50 -0.18 11.17
CA SER A 238 -1.95 0.02 11.24
C SER A 238 -2.44 0.51 12.60
N LYS A 239 -1.60 0.52 13.65
CA LYS A 239 -1.93 1.15 14.94
C LYS A 239 -2.10 2.67 14.81
N TYR A 240 -1.32 3.30 13.94
CA TYR A 240 -1.19 4.75 13.89
C TYR A 240 -1.51 5.36 12.53
N PHE A 241 -1.51 4.55 11.48
CA PHE A 241 -1.74 5.01 10.11
C PHE A 241 -3.05 4.48 9.55
N ASN A 242 -3.72 5.30 8.73
CA ASN A 242 -4.81 4.82 7.90
C ASN A 242 -4.25 3.95 6.78
N SER A 243 -4.83 2.77 6.59
CA SER A 243 -4.39 1.77 5.62
C SER A 243 -4.43 2.28 4.18
N ASN A 244 -5.38 3.15 3.85
CA ASN A 244 -5.50 3.79 2.53
C ASN A 244 -4.39 4.81 2.21
N LYS A 245 -3.39 4.94 3.06
CA LYS A 245 -2.16 5.71 2.85
C LYS A 245 -0.90 4.84 2.79
N LEU A 246 -1.03 3.53 2.96
CA LEU A 246 0.09 2.60 3.00
C LEU A 246 0.08 1.68 1.78
N GLN A 247 1.13 1.70 0.98
CA GLN A 247 1.35 0.70 -0.06
C GLN A 247 2.00 -0.54 0.52
N VAL A 248 1.52 -1.70 0.11
CA VAL A 248 2.11 -3.00 0.42
C VAL A 248 2.77 -3.55 -0.82
N MET A 249 4.07 -3.74 -0.77
CA MET A 249 4.83 -4.36 -1.85
C MET A 249 4.65 -5.87 -1.82
N LEU A 250 4.16 -6.41 -2.93
CA LEU A 250 3.92 -7.83 -3.13
C LEU A 250 4.81 -8.33 -4.26
N GLN A 251 5.41 -9.48 -4.09
CA GLN A 251 6.25 -10.13 -5.11
C GLN A 251 5.67 -11.48 -5.51
N ASN A 252 6.11 -11.99 -6.64
CA ASN A 252 5.79 -13.34 -7.07
C ASN A 252 6.44 -14.36 -6.11
N PRO A 253 5.66 -15.07 -5.28
CA PRO A 253 6.21 -15.97 -4.27
C PRO A 253 7.06 -17.08 -4.87
N LYS A 254 6.76 -17.52 -6.10
CA LYS A 254 7.49 -18.60 -6.75
C LYS A 254 8.86 -18.17 -7.30
N ARG A 255 9.12 -16.85 -7.36
CA ARG A 255 10.38 -16.26 -7.83
C ARG A 255 11.24 -15.68 -6.70
N THR A 256 10.82 -15.79 -5.45
CA THR A 256 11.60 -15.31 -4.32
C THR A 256 12.86 -16.15 -4.09
N ASN A 257 13.89 -15.54 -3.50
CA ASN A 257 15.08 -16.22 -3.08
C ASN A 257 14.76 -17.23 -1.97
N ARG A 258 14.91 -18.53 -2.26
CA ARG A 258 14.53 -19.63 -1.36
C ARG A 258 15.43 -19.81 -0.15
N GLU A 259 16.63 -19.23 -0.17
CA GLU A 259 17.55 -19.28 0.98
C GLU A 259 17.18 -18.20 2.03
N ARG A 260 16.46 -17.15 1.61
CA ARG A 260 16.14 -16.00 2.45
C ARG A 260 14.65 -15.80 2.72
N SER A 261 13.79 -16.55 2.04
CA SER A 261 12.35 -16.41 2.12
C SER A 261 11.64 -17.73 1.98
N ASP A 262 10.60 -17.90 2.77
CA ASP A 262 9.65 -19.01 2.67
C ASP A 262 8.45 -18.68 1.77
N ALA A 263 8.44 -17.54 1.11
CA ALA A 263 7.31 -17.10 0.28
C ALA A 263 6.94 -18.13 -0.81
N PHE A 264 7.91 -18.88 -1.34
CA PHE A 264 7.67 -19.90 -2.35
C PHE A 264 6.74 -21.06 -1.86
N GLN A 265 6.54 -21.18 -0.56
CA GLN A 265 5.63 -22.15 0.06
C GLN A 265 4.19 -21.61 0.18
N HIS A 266 3.99 -20.31 -0.03
CA HIS A 266 2.69 -19.67 0.00
C HIS A 266 2.03 -19.64 -1.38
N SER A 267 0.69 -19.55 -1.39
CA SER A 267 -0.07 -19.29 -2.61
C SER A 267 0.07 -17.83 -3.06
N HIS A 268 -0.19 -17.56 -4.32
CA HIS A 268 -0.25 -16.19 -4.83
C HIS A 268 -1.39 -15.41 -4.17
N SER A 269 -2.52 -16.08 -3.91
CA SER A 269 -3.67 -15.50 -3.22
C SER A 269 -3.34 -15.09 -1.79
N TYR A 270 -2.59 -15.92 -1.02
CA TYR A 270 -2.13 -15.55 0.31
C TYR A 270 -1.28 -14.26 0.27
N CYS A 271 -0.32 -14.22 -0.64
CA CYS A 271 0.55 -13.05 -0.79
C CYS A 271 -0.23 -11.79 -1.18
N PHE A 272 -1.22 -11.90 -2.08
CA PHE A 272 -2.07 -10.76 -2.43
C PHE A 272 -2.97 -10.34 -1.27
N ALA A 273 -3.50 -11.29 -0.52
CA ALA A 273 -4.39 -11.03 0.61
C ALA A 273 -3.72 -10.12 1.67
N MET A 274 -2.40 -10.24 1.87
CA MET A 274 -1.66 -9.33 2.77
C MET A 274 -1.81 -7.84 2.39
N GLY A 275 -2.05 -7.55 1.13
CA GLY A 275 -2.23 -6.19 0.60
C GLY A 275 -3.67 -5.67 0.63
N ILE A 276 -4.67 -6.52 0.78
CA ILE A 276 -6.10 -6.15 0.68
C ILE A 276 -6.50 -4.98 1.60
N PRO A 277 -6.08 -4.91 2.89
CA PRO A 277 -6.44 -3.80 3.75
C PRO A 277 -5.77 -2.47 3.41
N PHE A 278 -4.85 -2.46 2.44
CA PHE A 278 -3.94 -1.38 2.09
C PHE A 278 -4.04 -1.03 0.61
N ILE A 279 -3.00 -0.42 0.05
CA ILE A 279 -2.86 -0.20 -1.39
C ILE A 279 -1.95 -1.32 -1.94
N PRO A 280 -2.51 -2.36 -2.59
CA PRO A 280 -1.70 -3.45 -3.12
C PRO A 280 -0.79 -2.97 -4.24
N CYS A 281 0.50 -3.22 -4.13
CA CYS A 281 1.50 -2.91 -5.15
C CYS A 281 2.21 -4.20 -5.56
N PHE A 282 1.91 -4.69 -6.75
CA PHE A 282 2.69 -5.77 -7.35
C PHE A 282 4.06 -5.25 -7.77
N PHE A 283 5.02 -5.52 -6.93
CA PHE A 283 6.42 -5.27 -7.18
C PHE A 283 7.01 -6.50 -7.89
N GLN A 284 6.37 -6.86 -8.97
CA GLN A 284 6.63 -8.05 -9.79
C GLN A 284 6.09 -7.84 -11.20
N SER A 285 6.45 -8.73 -12.13
CA SER A 285 5.84 -8.75 -13.46
C SER A 285 4.76 -9.83 -13.57
N ALA A 286 3.61 -9.45 -14.10
CA ALA A 286 2.53 -10.38 -14.40
C ALA A 286 2.88 -11.34 -15.56
N GLN A 287 3.86 -10.99 -16.41
CA GLN A 287 4.37 -11.87 -17.47
C GLN A 287 5.06 -13.12 -16.92
N PHE A 288 5.56 -13.06 -15.67
CA PHE A 288 6.28 -14.18 -15.03
C PHE A 288 5.39 -15.04 -14.13
N LEU A 289 4.10 -14.76 -14.08
CA LEU A 289 3.15 -15.62 -13.38
C LEU A 289 2.87 -16.88 -14.19
N ASP A 290 2.89 -18.03 -13.50
CA ASP A 290 2.39 -19.28 -14.05
C ASP A 290 0.83 -19.25 -14.17
N GLU A 291 0.26 -20.27 -14.78
CA GLU A 291 -1.19 -20.35 -15.00
C GLU A 291 -1.96 -20.41 -13.67
N GLU A 292 -1.44 -21.10 -12.67
CA GLU A 292 -2.02 -21.19 -11.34
C GLU A 292 -2.05 -19.83 -10.67
N GLY A 293 -0.93 -19.12 -10.63
CA GLY A 293 -0.83 -17.78 -10.08
C GLY A 293 -1.73 -16.77 -10.77
N GLN A 294 -1.84 -16.83 -12.09
CA GLN A 294 -2.78 -15.99 -12.84
C GLN A 294 -4.24 -16.28 -12.45
N LYS A 295 -4.60 -17.55 -12.32
CA LYS A 295 -5.96 -17.97 -11.93
C LYS A 295 -6.30 -17.55 -10.51
N GLU A 296 -5.41 -17.81 -9.55
CA GLU A 296 -5.58 -17.41 -8.14
C GLU A 296 -5.76 -15.90 -8.00
N LEU A 297 -4.84 -15.13 -8.56
CA LEU A 297 -4.87 -13.68 -8.49
C LEU A 297 -6.10 -13.08 -9.15
N LYS A 298 -6.45 -13.55 -10.35
CA LYS A 298 -7.66 -13.11 -11.07
C LYS A 298 -8.92 -13.31 -10.23
N LYS A 299 -9.06 -14.49 -9.59
CA LYS A 299 -10.21 -14.81 -8.73
C LYS A 299 -10.26 -13.86 -7.53
N LEU A 300 -9.19 -13.76 -6.76
CA LEU A 300 -9.16 -12.97 -5.53
C LEU A 300 -9.28 -11.47 -5.82
N ILE A 301 -8.60 -10.96 -6.85
CA ILE A 301 -8.71 -9.56 -7.26
C ILE A 301 -10.14 -9.20 -7.69
N ALA A 302 -10.83 -10.09 -8.38
CA ALA A 302 -12.24 -9.86 -8.74
C ALA A 302 -13.13 -9.76 -7.50
N VAL A 303 -12.92 -10.61 -6.49
CA VAL A 303 -13.61 -10.51 -5.20
C VAL A 303 -13.25 -9.19 -4.49
N TYR A 304 -11.98 -8.87 -4.39
CA TYR A 304 -11.53 -7.61 -3.77
C TYR A 304 -12.16 -6.38 -4.44
N LYS A 305 -12.14 -6.30 -5.76
CA LYS A 305 -12.70 -5.16 -6.51
C LYS A 305 -14.19 -4.94 -6.24
N LYS A 306 -14.93 -5.98 -5.96
CA LYS A 306 -16.36 -5.87 -5.62
C LYS A 306 -16.61 -5.12 -4.32
N TYR A 307 -15.66 -5.18 -3.38
CA TYR A 307 -15.84 -4.63 -2.02
C TYR A 307 -14.86 -3.50 -1.67
N ARG A 308 -13.89 -3.21 -2.53
CA ARG A 308 -12.76 -2.33 -2.20
C ARG A 308 -13.15 -0.89 -1.86
N GLU A 309 -14.21 -0.35 -2.47
CA GLU A 309 -14.69 1.01 -2.20
C GLU A 309 -15.24 1.12 -0.77
N ASP A 310 -16.03 0.12 -0.35
CA ASP A 310 -16.52 0.06 1.03
C ASP A 310 -15.36 -0.15 2.01
N MET A 311 -14.44 -1.07 1.72
CA MET A 311 -13.23 -1.27 2.55
C MET A 311 -12.37 -0.03 2.65
N PHE A 312 -12.24 0.77 1.58
CA PHE A 312 -11.48 2.02 1.57
C PHE A 312 -12.05 3.06 2.55
N SER A 313 -13.36 3.03 2.77
CA SER A 313 -14.05 3.88 3.74
C SER A 313 -13.85 3.45 5.19
N CYS A 314 -13.52 2.17 5.44
CA CYS A 314 -13.34 1.59 6.77
C CYS A 314 -12.07 2.09 7.48
N TYR A 315 -12.06 1.96 8.80
CA TYR A 315 -10.85 2.09 9.62
C TYR A 315 -10.25 0.73 9.90
N THR A 316 -8.99 0.52 9.55
CA THR A 316 -8.29 -0.75 9.71
C THR A 316 -7.61 -0.84 11.06
N PHE A 317 -7.86 -1.93 11.78
CA PHE A 317 -7.24 -2.29 13.06
C PHE A 317 -6.53 -3.62 12.96
N GLN A 318 -5.46 -3.77 13.71
CA GLN A 318 -4.81 -5.05 13.89
C GLN A 318 -5.63 -5.96 14.81
N VAL A 319 -5.69 -7.24 14.48
CA VAL A 319 -6.29 -8.30 15.30
C VAL A 319 -5.39 -9.52 15.36
N GLY A 320 -5.61 -10.40 16.33
CA GLY A 320 -4.76 -11.56 16.57
C GLY A 320 -3.40 -11.19 17.17
N ASP A 321 -2.46 -12.10 17.00
CA ASP A 321 -1.11 -11.97 17.55
C ASP A 321 -0.20 -11.16 16.60
N VAL A 322 0.91 -10.64 17.11
CA VAL A 322 1.92 -9.97 16.27
C VAL A 322 2.51 -10.99 15.30
N PRO A 323 2.53 -10.73 13.99
CA PRO A 323 3.08 -11.68 13.03
C PRO A 323 4.51 -12.11 13.37
N SER A 324 4.75 -13.42 13.36
CA SER A 324 6.02 -14.04 13.76
C SER A 324 6.40 -15.26 12.93
N ASN A 325 5.64 -15.56 11.88
CA ASN A 325 5.61 -16.80 11.10
C ASN A 325 4.97 -18.00 11.82
N ASP A 326 4.49 -17.80 13.05
CA ASP A 326 3.84 -18.80 13.91
C ASP A 326 2.54 -18.27 14.56
N SER A 327 1.99 -17.19 14.00
CA SER A 327 0.86 -16.50 14.60
C SER A 327 -0.46 -16.78 13.89
N TRP A 328 -1.56 -16.58 14.63
CA TRP A 328 -2.84 -16.18 14.07
C TRP A 328 -2.94 -14.68 14.16
N THR A 329 -2.93 -14.03 13.01
CA THR A 329 -2.83 -12.58 12.88
C THR A 329 -3.80 -12.04 11.86
N GLY A 330 -3.96 -10.74 11.77
CA GLY A 330 -4.78 -10.15 10.70
C GLY A 330 -5.22 -8.73 10.95
N PHE A 331 -6.26 -8.37 10.21
CA PHE A 331 -6.80 -7.03 10.19
C PHE A 331 -8.33 -7.06 10.24
N GLN A 332 -8.89 -6.15 11.01
CA GLN A 332 -10.31 -5.83 11.00
C GLN A 332 -10.51 -4.44 10.42
N MET A 333 -11.33 -4.36 9.41
CA MET A 333 -11.76 -3.10 8.82
C MET A 333 -13.16 -2.78 9.33
N VAL A 334 -13.32 -1.65 10.00
CA VAL A 334 -14.55 -1.26 10.72
C VAL A 334 -15.23 -0.12 9.97
N ASN A 335 -16.47 -0.34 9.53
CA ASN A 335 -17.36 0.70 9.09
C ASN A 335 -18.18 1.18 10.29
N GLU A 336 -17.83 2.34 10.83
CA GLU A 336 -18.44 2.84 12.07
C GLU A 336 -19.94 3.15 11.94
N LYS A 337 -20.38 3.53 10.74
CA LYS A 337 -21.77 3.98 10.52
C LYS A 337 -22.71 2.82 10.24
N ALA A 338 -22.21 1.77 9.60
CA ALA A 338 -23.04 0.69 9.11
C ALA A 338 -23.17 -0.50 10.09
N GLY A 339 -22.36 -0.56 11.15
CA GLY A 339 -22.31 -1.73 12.04
C GLY A 339 -21.81 -3.00 11.32
N GLU A 340 -21.02 -2.81 10.27
CA GLU A 340 -20.46 -3.86 9.45
C GLU A 340 -18.98 -3.61 9.19
N GLY A 341 -18.31 -4.56 8.57
CA GLY A 341 -16.92 -4.42 8.16
C GLY A 341 -16.35 -5.71 7.62
N TYR A 342 -15.02 -5.78 7.59
CA TYR A 342 -14.32 -6.89 7.00
C TYR A 342 -13.29 -7.45 7.97
N LEU A 343 -13.00 -8.75 7.83
CA LEU A 343 -11.94 -9.43 8.55
C LEU A 343 -11.05 -10.12 7.54
N LEU A 344 -9.76 -9.94 7.71
CA LEU A 344 -8.74 -10.67 6.99
C LEU A 344 -7.84 -11.32 8.01
N LEU A 345 -7.97 -12.64 8.18
CA LEU A 345 -7.25 -13.40 9.19
C LEU A 345 -6.30 -14.36 8.51
N PHE A 346 -5.08 -14.47 9.03
CA PHE A 346 -4.03 -15.33 8.53
C PHE A 346 -3.63 -16.35 9.62
N ARG A 347 -3.52 -17.60 9.22
CA ARG A 347 -2.78 -18.61 9.95
C ARG A 347 -1.41 -18.75 9.31
N GLU A 348 -0.37 -18.30 10.00
CA GLU A 348 0.98 -18.28 9.45
C GLU A 348 1.57 -19.68 9.25
N MET A 349 2.68 -19.76 8.51
CA MET A 349 3.27 -21.00 7.99
C MET A 349 3.57 -22.06 9.06
N HIS A 350 4.11 -21.66 10.19
CA HIS A 350 4.55 -22.58 11.23
C HIS A 350 3.53 -22.71 12.38
N ASN A 351 2.39 -22.05 12.28
CA ASN A 351 1.35 -22.17 13.31
C ASN A 351 0.68 -23.54 13.27
N THR A 352 0.61 -24.21 14.43
CA THR A 352 0.07 -25.57 14.58
C THR A 352 -1.41 -25.61 14.97
N GLU A 353 -1.99 -24.47 15.39
CA GLU A 353 -3.38 -24.40 15.85
C GLU A 353 -4.32 -24.14 14.67
N SER A 354 -5.21 -25.09 14.35
CA SER A 354 -6.22 -24.91 13.29
C SER A 354 -7.40 -24.01 13.70
N GLN A 355 -7.54 -23.71 15.00
CA GLN A 355 -8.61 -22.87 15.54
C GLN A 355 -8.03 -21.84 16.50
N LYS A 356 -8.53 -20.60 16.41
CA LYS A 356 -8.11 -19.50 17.29
C LYS A 356 -9.29 -18.65 17.70
N ARG A 357 -9.26 -18.22 18.95
CA ARG A 357 -10.12 -17.11 19.43
C ARG A 357 -9.43 -15.78 19.15
N VAL A 358 -10.09 -14.93 18.39
CA VAL A 358 -9.58 -13.61 18.01
C VAL A 358 -10.45 -12.53 18.63
N VAL A 359 -9.83 -11.53 19.25
CA VAL A 359 -10.51 -10.36 19.83
C VAL A 359 -10.81 -9.37 18.73
N LEU A 360 -12.10 -9.15 18.47
CA LEU A 360 -12.61 -8.21 17.48
C LEU A 360 -12.90 -6.87 18.14
N LYS A 361 -12.60 -5.81 17.43
CA LYS A 361 -12.77 -4.43 17.92
C LYS A 361 -14.24 -3.99 17.83
N PHE A 362 -14.74 -3.35 18.90
CA PHE A 362 -16.08 -2.76 18.97
C PHE A 362 -17.25 -3.75 18.82
N LEU A 363 -17.03 -5.05 18.99
CA LEU A 363 -18.04 -6.10 18.79
C LEU A 363 -18.40 -6.89 20.06
N SER A 364 -17.95 -6.47 21.24
CA SER A 364 -18.26 -7.16 22.51
C SER A 364 -19.78 -7.31 22.72
N ASN A 365 -20.19 -8.53 23.12
CA ASN A 365 -21.58 -8.92 23.35
C ASN A 365 -22.51 -8.80 22.11
N LYS A 366 -21.95 -8.76 20.90
CA LYS A 366 -22.74 -8.70 19.66
C LYS A 366 -22.88 -10.09 19.04
N THR A 367 -24.00 -10.30 18.35
CA THR A 367 -24.12 -11.40 17.37
C THR A 367 -23.86 -10.85 16.01
N ILE A 368 -22.95 -11.48 15.28
CA ILE A 368 -22.56 -11.07 13.93
C ILE A 368 -22.92 -12.17 12.92
N SER A 369 -23.38 -11.73 11.75
CA SER A 369 -23.43 -12.57 10.56
C SER A 369 -22.12 -12.40 9.83
N ILE A 370 -21.52 -13.51 9.40
CA ILE A 370 -20.23 -13.55 8.70
C ILE A 370 -20.45 -14.21 7.35
N THR A 371 -19.95 -13.56 6.30
CA THR A 371 -19.93 -14.11 4.94
C THR A 371 -18.48 -14.29 4.51
N ASN A 372 -18.08 -15.49 4.13
CA ASN A 372 -16.81 -15.73 3.44
C ASN A 372 -16.94 -15.20 2.01
N LEU A 373 -16.07 -14.26 1.63
CA LEU A 373 -16.20 -13.56 0.35
C LEU A 373 -15.71 -14.36 -0.85
N GLU A 374 -14.95 -15.43 -0.64
CA GLU A 374 -14.41 -16.25 -1.72
C GLU A 374 -15.35 -17.37 -2.18
N ASP A 375 -16.20 -17.89 -1.29
CA ASP A 375 -17.14 -18.99 -1.57
C ASP A 375 -18.60 -18.63 -1.30
N GLY A 376 -18.86 -17.52 -0.56
CA GLY A 376 -20.19 -17.04 -0.23
C GLY A 376 -20.83 -17.76 0.97
N GLU A 377 -20.12 -18.62 1.69
CA GLU A 377 -20.63 -19.28 2.87
C GLU A 377 -21.00 -18.25 3.95
N VAL A 378 -22.20 -18.43 4.55
CA VAL A 378 -22.73 -17.54 5.58
C VAL A 378 -22.85 -18.29 6.89
N SER A 379 -22.30 -17.74 7.94
CA SER A 379 -22.38 -18.26 9.30
C SER A 379 -22.79 -17.15 10.29
N GLN A 380 -23.06 -17.57 11.52
CA GLN A 380 -23.34 -16.64 12.61
C GLN A 380 -22.42 -16.95 13.78
N GLN A 381 -21.93 -15.89 14.41
CA GLN A 381 -21.11 -16.00 15.59
C GLN A 381 -21.58 -15.04 16.69
N LYS A 382 -21.56 -15.54 17.92
CA LYS A 382 -21.70 -14.70 19.12
C LYS A 382 -20.31 -14.28 19.58
N VAL A 383 -20.08 -12.99 19.60
CA VAL A 383 -18.88 -12.38 20.17
C VAL A 383 -19.10 -12.24 21.66
N ASP A 384 -18.17 -12.71 22.48
CA ASP A 384 -18.31 -12.66 23.93
C ASP A 384 -18.12 -11.27 24.54
N ALA A 385 -18.20 -11.19 25.87
CA ALA A 385 -18.03 -9.93 26.60
C ALA A 385 -16.63 -9.31 26.43
N TYR A 386 -15.63 -10.11 26.10
CA TYR A 386 -14.26 -9.68 25.86
C TYR A 386 -14.00 -9.34 24.38
N GLY A 387 -15.02 -9.42 23.53
CA GLY A 387 -14.88 -9.20 22.09
C GLY A 387 -14.35 -10.40 21.30
N SER A 388 -14.27 -11.60 21.90
CA SER A 388 -13.68 -12.76 21.25
C SER A 388 -14.68 -13.56 20.43
N ALA A 389 -14.27 -13.98 19.24
CA ALA A 389 -14.94 -14.94 18.36
C ALA A 389 -13.96 -16.02 17.91
N SER A 390 -14.46 -17.21 17.56
CA SER A 390 -13.63 -18.36 17.15
C SER A 390 -13.59 -18.48 15.64
N PHE A 391 -12.39 -18.68 15.09
CA PHE A 391 -12.17 -18.88 13.65
C PHE A 391 -11.40 -20.16 13.41
N PHE A 392 -11.64 -20.78 12.26
CA PHE A 392 -11.02 -22.03 11.86
C PHE A 392 -10.37 -21.91 10.49
N LEU A 393 -9.13 -22.38 10.38
CA LEU A 393 -8.39 -22.57 9.14
C LEU A 393 -7.70 -23.92 9.22
N LYS A 394 -8.05 -24.83 8.31
CA LYS A 394 -7.54 -26.19 8.30
C LYS A 394 -6.02 -26.24 8.15
N ASP A 395 -5.51 -25.51 7.19
CA ASP A 395 -4.11 -25.57 6.76
C ASP A 395 -3.33 -24.33 7.22
N PRO A 396 -2.05 -24.43 7.56
CA PRO A 396 -1.18 -23.27 7.75
C PRO A 396 -0.95 -22.56 6.41
N ALA A 397 -0.33 -21.40 6.44
CA ALA A 397 -0.16 -20.52 5.28
C ALA A 397 -1.46 -20.28 4.51
N SER A 398 -2.54 -20.07 5.25
CA SER A 398 -3.88 -19.82 4.69
C SER A 398 -4.52 -18.60 5.34
N TYR A 399 -5.63 -18.12 4.75
CA TYR A 399 -6.30 -16.93 5.21
C TYR A 399 -7.82 -17.05 5.08
N LEU A 400 -8.53 -16.17 5.80
CA LEU A 400 -9.97 -15.94 5.66
C LEU A 400 -10.19 -14.50 5.21
N PHE A 401 -10.99 -14.32 4.18
CA PHE A 401 -11.46 -13.01 3.74
C PHE A 401 -12.97 -12.91 3.91
N LEU A 402 -13.39 -12.21 4.96
CA LEU A 402 -14.74 -12.22 5.48
C LEU A 402 -15.37 -10.83 5.50
N LYS A 403 -16.67 -10.75 5.23
CA LYS A 403 -17.51 -9.59 5.59
C LYS A 403 -18.34 -9.95 6.82
N TYR A 404 -18.46 -9.04 7.78
CA TYR A 404 -19.35 -9.20 8.93
C TYR A 404 -20.37 -8.06 9.01
N SER A 405 -21.55 -8.35 9.60
CA SER A 405 -22.55 -7.37 9.96
C SER A 405 -23.14 -7.70 11.32
N ILE A 406 -23.45 -6.67 12.13
CA ILE A 406 -24.08 -6.84 13.45
C ILE A 406 -25.57 -7.14 13.23
N LYS A 407 -26.09 -8.22 13.85
CA LYS A 407 -27.51 -8.53 13.83
C LYS A 407 -28.28 -7.56 14.71
N GLY A 408 -29.39 -7.02 14.18
CA GLY A 408 -30.30 -6.15 14.93
C GLY A 408 -30.09 -4.66 14.75
N ASN A 409 -29.24 -4.24 13.83
CA ASN A 409 -29.15 -2.85 13.36
C ASN A 409 -29.88 -2.68 12.01
N ASN A 410 -31.15 -3.13 11.94
CA ASN A 410 -32.06 -2.75 10.86
C ASN A 410 -32.88 -1.53 11.30
#